data_899aee122842d18015ba2d7a756e1b83
#
_entry.id   899aee122842d18015ba2d7a756e1b83
#
_cell.length_a   1.000
_cell.length_b   1.000
_cell.length_c   1.000
_cell.angle_alpha   90.00
_cell.angle_beta   90.00
_cell.angle_gamma   90.00
#
_symmetry.space_group_name_H-M   'P 1'
#
loop_
_entity.id
_entity.type
_entity.pdbx_description
1 polymer ?
#
loop_
_entity_poly.entity_id
_entity_poly.type
_entity_poly.pdbx_seq_one_letter_code
_entity_poly.pdbx_strand_id
1 'polypeptide(L)'
;MKNKKKVILISCICAVVVIAMAAGAVVLMNHSGKVADEQKAPEATQAPVVTATPEPTKDPHEGMVRSNLTGEYITEKAAEKRPYAVIINNIEYANANQQGTSQIDVLYEALAEGGITRMLGVIQDVDKIKKLGSVRSARHYFVSFASEWDAIFCHFGQTKYAISK
;
A
#
# COMPACT_ATOMS: atom_id res chain seq x y z
N MET A 1 -51.79 -4.20 -12.59
CA MET A 1 -51.43 -2.76 -12.52
C MET A 1 -50.04 -2.48 -11.91
N LYS A 2 -49.52 -3.31 -11.02
CA LYS A 2 -48.19 -3.09 -10.34
C LYS A 2 -46.96 -3.12 -11.27
N ASN A 3 -47.00 -3.96 -12.33
CA ASN A 3 -45.82 -4.08 -13.24
C ASN A 3 -45.65 -2.92 -14.23
N LYS A 4 -46.77 -2.30 -14.67
CA LYS A 4 -46.67 -1.13 -15.59
C LYS A 4 -45.99 0.08 -14.94
N LYS A 5 -46.20 0.32 -13.63
CA LYS A 5 -45.56 1.42 -12.91
C LYS A 5 -44.05 1.20 -12.76
N LYS A 6 -43.59 -0.07 -12.54
CA LYS A 6 -42.14 -0.39 -12.48
C LYS A 6 -41.44 -0.19 -13.82
N VAL A 7 -42.08 -0.58 -14.93
CA VAL A 7 -41.52 -0.42 -16.28
C VAL A 7 -41.36 1.07 -16.62
N ILE A 8 -42.37 1.88 -16.30
CA ILE A 8 -42.30 3.33 -16.52
C ILE A 8 -41.19 3.97 -15.67
N LEU A 9 -41.03 3.58 -14.41
CA LEU A 9 -39.98 4.10 -13.52
C LEU A 9 -38.58 3.78 -14.04
N ILE A 10 -38.34 2.55 -14.49
CA ILE A 10 -37.06 2.12 -15.06
C ILE A 10 -36.74 2.89 -16.36
N SER A 11 -37.75 3.06 -17.23
CA SER A 11 -37.60 3.82 -18.48
C SER A 11 -37.24 5.29 -18.23
N CYS A 12 -37.83 5.94 -17.21
CA CYS A 12 -37.50 7.30 -16.85
C CYS A 12 -36.07 7.44 -16.30
N ILE A 13 -35.60 6.47 -15.49
CA ILE A 13 -34.23 6.47 -14.95
C ILE A 13 -33.19 6.31 -16.09
N CYS A 14 -33.45 5.41 -17.05
CA CYS A 14 -32.56 5.25 -18.21
C CYS A 14 -32.50 6.51 -19.08
N ALA A 15 -33.61 7.21 -19.27
CA ALA A 15 -33.62 8.47 -20.03
C ALA A 15 -32.80 9.58 -19.36
N VAL A 16 -32.88 9.72 -18.03
CA VAL A 16 -32.09 10.69 -17.27
C VAL A 16 -30.58 10.41 -17.35
N VAL A 17 -30.18 9.13 -17.29
CA VAL A 17 -28.76 8.73 -17.39
C VAL A 17 -28.19 9.03 -18.78
N VAL A 18 -28.95 8.83 -19.85
CA VAL A 18 -28.53 9.14 -21.23
C VAL A 18 -28.36 10.64 -21.43
N ILE A 19 -29.27 11.45 -20.89
CA ILE A 19 -29.16 12.92 -20.97
C ILE A 19 -27.95 13.44 -20.19
N ALA A 20 -27.66 12.88 -19.01
CA ALA A 20 -26.48 13.26 -18.22
C ALA A 20 -25.16 12.92 -18.92
N MET A 21 -25.07 11.78 -19.62
CA MET A 21 -23.88 11.42 -20.41
C MET A 21 -23.70 12.30 -21.64
N ALA A 22 -24.77 12.70 -22.31
CA ALA A 22 -24.70 13.61 -23.45
C ALA A 22 -24.26 15.03 -23.05
N ALA A 23 -24.72 15.53 -21.91
CA ALA A 23 -24.29 16.83 -21.36
C ALA A 23 -22.81 16.81 -20.94
N GLY A 24 -22.31 15.73 -20.37
CA GLY A 24 -20.89 15.55 -20.01
C GLY A 24 -19.96 15.55 -21.23
N ALA A 25 -20.36 14.96 -22.35
CA ALA A 25 -19.59 14.94 -23.59
C ALA A 25 -19.47 16.35 -24.22
N VAL A 26 -20.50 17.15 -24.18
CA VAL A 26 -20.50 18.54 -24.71
C VAL A 26 -19.56 19.45 -23.88
N VAL A 27 -19.49 19.28 -22.57
CA VAL A 27 -18.57 20.06 -21.70
C VAL A 27 -17.11 19.72 -21.97
N LEU A 28 -16.78 18.43 -22.23
CA LEU A 28 -15.42 17.99 -22.56
C LEU A 28 -14.95 18.47 -23.95
N MET A 29 -15.85 18.57 -24.92
CA MET A 29 -15.51 19.08 -26.26
C MET A 29 -15.31 20.60 -26.31
N ASN A 30 -15.90 21.35 -25.38
CA ASN A 30 -15.78 22.81 -25.36
C ASN A 30 -14.53 23.33 -24.63
N HIS A 31 -13.77 22.43 -23.97
CA HIS A 31 -12.53 22.79 -23.26
C HIS A 31 -11.26 22.60 -24.11
N SER A 32 -11.38 22.12 -25.34
CA SER A 32 -10.24 21.77 -26.21
C SER A 32 -9.97 22.77 -27.36
N GLY A 33 -10.46 23.97 -27.29
CA GLY A 33 -10.35 24.92 -28.39
C GLY A 33 -10.01 26.35 -28.00
N LYS A 34 -8.76 26.60 -27.55
CA LYS A 34 -8.11 27.94 -27.68
C LYS A 34 -6.60 27.80 -27.52
N VAL A 35 -5.94 27.52 -28.60
CA VAL A 35 -4.53 27.89 -28.78
C VAL A 35 -4.56 28.95 -29.88
N ALA A 36 -4.36 30.18 -29.51
CA ALA A 36 -4.13 31.28 -30.46
C ALA A 36 -2.61 31.53 -30.52
N ASP A 37 -2.14 31.37 -31.71
CA ASP A 37 -0.85 31.75 -32.26
C ASP A 37 -0.64 33.26 -32.11
N GLU A 38 0.44 33.69 -31.48
CA GLU A 38 0.94 35.05 -31.63
C GLU A 38 2.47 35.05 -31.67
N GLN A 39 2.94 35.03 -32.87
CA GLN A 39 4.31 35.20 -33.31
C GLN A 39 4.72 36.67 -33.15
N LYS A 40 5.68 36.97 -32.25
CA LYS A 40 6.39 38.26 -32.24
C LYS A 40 7.88 38.05 -32.22
N ALA A 41 8.52 38.61 -33.22
CA ALA A 41 9.93 38.58 -33.56
C ALA A 41 10.83 39.35 -32.55
N PRO A 42 12.17 39.28 -32.70
CA PRO A 42 13.10 39.24 -31.59
C PRO A 42 13.63 40.61 -31.20
N GLU A 43 13.86 40.82 -29.90
CA GLU A 43 14.65 41.99 -29.48
C GLU A 43 15.56 41.65 -28.29
N ALA A 44 16.81 42.04 -28.48
CA ALA A 44 17.85 42.40 -27.53
C ALA A 44 18.47 41.30 -26.64
N THR A 45 19.69 40.97 -27.01
CA THR A 45 20.80 40.46 -26.21
C THR A 45 20.82 41.06 -24.81
N GLN A 46 20.44 40.29 -23.78
CA GLN A 46 20.81 40.57 -22.40
C GLN A 46 22.02 39.71 -22.01
N ALA A 47 22.94 40.34 -21.35
CA ALA A 47 24.18 39.74 -20.84
C ALA A 47 23.89 38.50 -19.98
N PRO A 48 24.85 37.57 -19.88
CA PRO A 48 24.65 36.34 -19.13
C PRO A 48 24.39 36.66 -17.67
N VAL A 49 23.15 36.38 -17.21
CA VAL A 49 22.86 36.31 -15.79
C VAL A 49 23.67 35.12 -15.25
N VAL A 50 24.64 35.41 -14.38
CA VAL A 50 25.37 34.39 -13.64
C VAL A 50 24.34 33.64 -12.82
N THR A 51 23.93 32.50 -13.34
CA THR A 51 23.06 31.53 -12.59
C THR A 51 23.88 31.10 -11.39
N ALA A 52 23.49 31.54 -10.20
CA ALA A 52 24.10 31.05 -8.97
C ALA A 52 24.00 29.53 -8.99
N THR A 53 25.14 28.86 -8.90
CA THR A 53 25.18 27.39 -8.71
C THR A 53 24.31 27.07 -7.50
N PRO A 54 23.28 26.22 -7.63
CA PRO A 54 22.46 25.86 -6.48
C PRO A 54 23.39 25.25 -5.41
N GLU A 55 23.28 25.75 -4.19
CA GLU A 55 23.95 25.14 -3.04
C GLU A 55 23.58 23.65 -3.03
N PRO A 56 24.53 22.74 -2.76
CA PRO A 56 24.23 21.32 -2.72
C PRO A 56 23.19 21.06 -1.65
N THR A 57 21.97 20.76 -2.10
CA THR A 57 20.88 20.35 -1.23
C THR A 57 21.33 19.05 -0.54
N LYS A 58 21.42 19.07 0.79
CA LYS A 58 21.72 17.86 1.57
C LYS A 58 20.78 16.74 1.14
N ASP A 59 21.34 15.59 0.80
CA ASP A 59 20.54 14.41 0.49
C ASP A 59 19.71 14.05 1.72
N PRO A 60 18.37 14.06 1.65
CA PRO A 60 17.50 13.72 2.77
C PRO A 60 17.68 12.27 3.24
N HIS A 61 18.38 11.44 2.46
CA HIS A 61 18.62 10.02 2.73
C HIS A 61 20.10 9.71 3.08
N GLU A 62 20.89 10.74 3.41
CA GLU A 62 22.27 10.54 3.84
C GLU A 62 22.31 9.62 5.09
N GLY A 63 23.07 8.51 5.03
CA GLY A 63 23.14 7.46 6.07
C GLY A 63 21.94 6.53 6.13
N MET A 64 21.12 6.49 5.06
CA MET A 64 20.02 5.54 4.89
C MET A 64 20.30 4.59 3.74
N VAL A 65 19.73 3.40 3.82
CA VAL A 65 19.74 2.36 2.77
C VAL A 65 18.32 1.91 2.45
N ARG A 66 18.13 1.33 1.28
CA ARG A 66 16.82 0.77 0.93
C ARG A 66 16.57 -0.56 1.62
N SER A 67 15.41 -0.69 2.23
CA SER A 67 14.92 -1.94 2.82
C SER A 67 14.73 -3.00 1.73
N ASN A 68 15.20 -4.21 1.97
CA ASN A 68 14.94 -5.36 1.10
C ASN A 68 13.49 -5.84 1.15
N LEU A 69 12.72 -5.47 2.19
CA LEU A 69 11.31 -5.85 2.34
C LEU A 69 10.39 -4.91 1.55
N THR A 70 10.58 -3.60 1.67
CA THR A 70 9.65 -2.59 1.15
C THR A 70 10.24 -1.68 0.07
N GLY A 71 11.57 -1.62 -0.04
CA GLY A 71 12.26 -0.65 -0.87
C GLY A 71 12.29 0.79 -0.30
N GLU A 72 11.69 1.01 0.86
CA GLU A 72 11.74 2.29 1.56
C GLU A 72 13.11 2.54 2.20
N TYR A 73 13.41 3.81 2.49
CA TYR A 73 14.66 4.16 3.16
C TYR A 73 14.59 3.87 4.66
N ILE A 74 15.54 3.08 5.15
CA ILE A 74 15.72 2.73 6.55
C ILE A 74 17.14 3.03 6.99
N THR A 75 17.40 3.09 8.29
CA THR A 75 18.76 3.25 8.81
C THR A 75 19.61 2.02 8.49
N GLU A 76 20.91 2.21 8.23
CA GLU A 76 21.86 1.09 8.03
C GLU A 76 21.79 0.09 9.17
N LYS A 77 21.74 0.57 10.41
CA LYS A 77 21.59 -0.28 11.61
C LYS A 77 20.34 -1.18 11.57
N ALA A 78 19.23 -0.71 11.01
CA ALA A 78 18.03 -1.52 10.86
C ALA A 78 18.17 -2.55 9.74
N ALA A 79 18.85 -2.18 8.64
CA ALA A 79 19.08 -3.05 7.50
C ALA A 79 20.02 -4.23 7.83
N GLU A 80 20.94 -4.07 8.75
CA GLU A 80 21.88 -5.12 9.20
C GLU A 80 21.21 -6.19 10.07
N LYS A 81 20.04 -5.91 10.63
CA LYS A 81 19.30 -6.85 11.48
C LYS A 81 18.56 -7.88 10.63
N ARG A 82 18.48 -9.11 11.15
CA ARG A 82 17.54 -10.10 10.62
C ARG A 82 16.11 -9.64 10.89
N PRO A 83 15.20 -9.73 9.91
CA PRO A 83 13.80 -9.39 10.13
C PRO A 83 13.12 -10.37 11.11
N TYR A 84 12.02 -9.95 11.68
CA TYR A 84 11.15 -10.80 12.50
C TYR A 84 9.92 -11.18 11.69
N ALA A 85 9.54 -12.46 11.76
CA ALA A 85 8.31 -12.99 11.16
C ALA A 85 7.39 -13.47 12.27
N VAL A 86 6.29 -12.74 12.50
CA VAL A 86 5.40 -12.92 13.65
C VAL A 86 4.03 -13.43 13.20
N ILE A 87 3.55 -14.52 13.79
CA ILE A 87 2.22 -15.05 13.53
C ILE A 87 1.16 -14.21 14.23
N ILE A 88 0.29 -13.58 13.44
CA ILE A 88 -0.79 -12.70 13.91
C ILE A 88 -2.15 -13.41 13.78
N ASN A 89 -2.95 -13.25 14.80
CA ASN A 89 -4.32 -13.75 14.81
C ASN A 89 -5.21 -12.93 13.87
N ASN A 90 -6.09 -13.58 13.10
CA ASN A 90 -7.03 -12.90 12.19
C ASN A 90 -8.47 -13.41 12.36
N ILE A 91 -8.86 -13.72 13.58
CA ILE A 91 -10.24 -14.04 13.91
C ILE A 91 -10.96 -12.80 14.43
N GLU A 92 -12.25 -12.72 14.24
CA GLU A 92 -13.09 -11.58 14.62
C GLU A 92 -12.90 -11.17 16.10
N TYR A 93 -12.84 -12.14 17.01
CA TYR A 93 -12.62 -11.90 18.45
C TYR A 93 -11.25 -11.28 18.77
N ALA A 94 -10.29 -11.37 17.86
CA ALA A 94 -8.96 -10.79 18.04
C ALA A 94 -8.90 -9.31 17.69
N ASN A 95 -9.84 -8.80 16.89
CA ASN A 95 -9.79 -7.44 16.34
C ASN A 95 -9.62 -6.38 17.42
N ALA A 96 -10.33 -6.51 18.55
CA ALA A 96 -10.22 -5.59 19.68
C ALA A 96 -8.83 -5.59 20.33
N ASN A 97 -8.03 -6.64 20.14
CA ASN A 97 -6.72 -6.83 20.75
C ASN A 97 -5.58 -6.76 19.74
N GLN A 98 -5.87 -6.54 18.45
CA GLN A 98 -4.83 -6.34 17.45
C GLN A 98 -4.13 -5.00 17.65
N GLN A 99 -2.81 -5.03 17.68
CA GLN A 99 -1.97 -3.85 17.85
C GLN A 99 -0.72 -3.96 16.99
N GLY A 100 -0.26 -2.84 16.45
CA GLY A 100 0.97 -2.75 15.67
C GLY A 100 0.91 -3.35 14.27
N THR A 101 -0.22 -3.88 13.82
CA THR A 101 -0.36 -4.53 12.51
C THR A 101 -0.14 -3.57 11.34
N SER A 102 -0.44 -2.29 11.50
CA SER A 102 -0.17 -1.25 10.49
C SER A 102 1.32 -0.89 10.32
N GLN A 103 2.19 -1.41 11.18
CA GLN A 103 3.64 -1.18 11.16
C GLN A 103 4.41 -2.40 10.61
N ILE A 104 3.70 -3.38 10.07
CA ILE A 104 4.27 -4.57 9.45
C ILE A 104 4.71 -4.20 8.02
N ASP A 105 5.94 -4.57 7.65
CA ASP A 105 6.51 -4.26 6.35
C ASP A 105 5.93 -5.15 5.24
N VAL A 106 5.83 -6.47 5.49
CA VAL A 106 5.23 -7.44 4.57
C VAL A 106 4.24 -8.31 5.31
N LEU A 107 3.03 -8.44 4.79
CA LEU A 107 1.96 -9.23 5.39
C LEU A 107 1.54 -10.37 4.46
N TYR A 108 1.69 -11.60 4.93
CA TYR A 108 1.13 -12.79 4.31
C TYR A 108 -0.19 -13.14 5.00
N GLU A 109 -1.19 -13.48 4.23
CA GLU A 109 -2.43 -14.04 4.73
C GLU A 109 -2.69 -15.40 4.09
N ALA A 110 -2.98 -16.41 4.90
CA ALA A 110 -3.27 -17.75 4.44
C ALA A 110 -4.37 -18.41 5.26
N LEU A 111 -5.08 -19.35 4.63
CA LEU A 111 -6.10 -20.14 5.31
C LEU A 111 -5.50 -20.97 6.45
N ALA A 112 -6.18 -20.96 7.58
CA ALA A 112 -5.96 -21.82 8.72
C ALA A 112 -7.13 -22.80 8.88
N GLU A 113 -7.34 -23.35 10.06
CA GLU A 113 -8.41 -24.29 10.32
C GLU A 113 -9.80 -23.60 10.32
N GLY A 114 -10.85 -24.34 9.96
CA GLY A 114 -12.23 -23.88 10.07
C GLY A 114 -12.61 -22.75 9.09
N GLY A 115 -11.87 -22.59 7.98
CA GLY A 115 -12.16 -21.56 6.99
C GLY A 115 -11.76 -20.13 7.41
N ILE A 116 -11.09 -19.98 8.56
CA ILE A 116 -10.53 -18.70 8.99
C ILE A 116 -9.13 -18.50 8.41
N THR A 117 -8.70 -17.25 8.30
CA THR A 117 -7.34 -16.92 7.90
C THR A 117 -6.45 -16.64 9.11
N ARG A 118 -5.15 -16.63 8.86
CA ARG A 118 -4.11 -16.24 9.79
C ARG A 118 -3.07 -15.44 9.05
N MET A 119 -2.43 -14.51 9.72
CA MET A 119 -1.44 -13.64 9.11
C MET A 119 -0.04 -13.97 9.62
N LEU A 120 0.97 -13.72 8.78
CA LEU A 120 2.38 -13.63 9.13
C LEU A 120 2.86 -12.23 8.79
N GLY A 121 3.27 -11.47 9.78
CA GLY A 121 3.88 -10.17 9.59
C GLY A 121 5.39 -10.26 9.58
N VAL A 122 6.05 -9.79 8.50
CA VAL A 122 7.51 -9.67 8.43
C VAL A 122 7.89 -8.23 8.67
N ILE A 123 8.88 -8.00 9.55
CA ILE A 123 9.24 -6.68 10.08
C ILE A 123 10.75 -6.56 10.12
N GLN A 124 11.30 -5.53 9.45
CA GLN A 124 12.74 -5.27 9.44
C GLN A 124 13.20 -4.55 10.70
N ASP A 125 12.49 -3.50 11.11
CA ASP A 125 12.86 -2.68 12.27
C ASP A 125 11.84 -2.83 13.40
N VAL A 126 11.92 -3.95 14.10
CA VAL A 126 11.02 -4.28 15.22
C VAL A 126 11.13 -3.28 16.38
N ASP A 127 12.25 -2.56 16.52
CA ASP A 127 12.47 -1.59 17.59
C ASP A 127 11.49 -0.39 17.53
N LYS A 128 10.91 -0.13 16.35
CA LYS A 128 9.89 0.89 16.16
C LYS A 128 8.51 0.47 16.69
N ILE A 129 8.28 -0.82 16.87
CA ILE A 129 6.98 -1.37 17.24
C ILE A 129 6.91 -1.56 18.74
N LYS A 130 6.15 -0.71 19.43
CA LYS A 130 5.97 -0.80 20.89
C LYS A 130 5.18 -2.04 21.32
N LYS A 131 4.24 -2.50 20.51
CA LYS A 131 3.38 -3.64 20.80
C LYS A 131 2.85 -4.23 19.51
N LEU A 132 2.97 -5.54 19.36
CA LEU A 132 2.49 -6.29 18.23
C LEU A 132 1.68 -7.50 18.71
N GLY A 133 0.57 -7.77 18.10
CA GLY A 133 -0.26 -8.94 18.40
C GLY A 133 -1.73 -8.74 18.07
N SER A 134 -2.55 -9.69 18.39
CA SER A 134 -2.29 -10.90 19.21
C SER A 134 -1.55 -11.98 18.44
N VAL A 135 -0.56 -12.59 19.09
CA VAL A 135 0.27 -13.66 18.49
C VAL A 135 -0.43 -15.01 18.59
N ARG A 136 -0.25 -15.88 17.59
CA ARG A 136 -0.92 -17.20 17.49
C ARG A 136 0.01 -18.32 17.07
N SER A 137 -0.57 -19.51 16.98
CA SER A 137 0.15 -20.74 16.72
C SER A 137 0.64 -20.85 15.27
N ALA A 138 1.86 -21.32 15.09
CA ALA A 138 2.48 -21.58 13.80
C ALA A 138 1.78 -22.69 13.02
N ARG A 139 1.86 -22.60 11.69
CA ARG A 139 1.54 -23.65 10.72
C ARG A 139 2.74 -23.87 9.82
N HIS A 140 2.89 -25.06 9.26
CA HIS A 140 4.09 -25.46 8.52
C HIS A 140 4.41 -24.54 7.32
N TYR A 141 3.40 -24.06 6.59
CA TYR A 141 3.58 -23.16 5.46
C TYR A 141 4.08 -21.76 5.87
N PHE A 142 3.74 -21.28 7.06
CA PHE A 142 4.29 -20.01 7.57
C PHE A 142 5.78 -20.12 7.93
N VAL A 143 6.25 -21.29 8.30
CA VAL A 143 7.69 -21.54 8.47
C VAL A 143 8.42 -21.33 7.14
N SER A 144 7.84 -21.83 6.03
CA SER A 144 8.40 -21.62 4.70
C SER A 144 8.44 -20.15 4.32
N PHE A 145 7.35 -19.39 4.54
CA PHE A 145 7.31 -17.96 4.26
C PHE A 145 8.32 -17.16 5.09
N ALA A 146 8.48 -17.50 6.37
CA ALA A 146 9.49 -16.85 7.22
C ALA A 146 10.92 -17.14 6.74
N SER A 147 11.16 -18.35 6.22
CA SER A 147 12.47 -18.78 5.72
C SER A 147 12.88 -18.05 4.44
N GLU A 148 11.94 -17.55 3.63
CA GLU A 148 12.23 -16.73 2.43
C GLU A 148 13.02 -15.46 2.78
N TRP A 149 12.80 -14.93 3.99
CA TRP A 149 13.42 -13.73 4.49
C TRP A 149 14.57 -13.97 5.46
N ASP A 150 14.97 -15.22 5.69
CA ASP A 150 15.86 -15.60 6.81
C ASP A 150 15.41 -14.97 8.14
N ALA A 151 14.09 -14.86 8.36
CA ALA A 151 13.52 -14.13 9.48
C ALA A 151 13.58 -14.93 10.79
N ILE A 152 13.66 -14.20 11.92
CA ILE A 152 13.45 -14.78 13.25
C ILE A 152 11.97 -15.06 13.42
N PHE A 153 11.60 -16.36 13.45
CA PHE A 153 10.21 -16.79 13.48
C PHE A 153 9.61 -16.75 14.88
N CYS A 154 8.56 -15.93 15.07
CA CYS A 154 7.91 -15.69 16.34
C CYS A 154 6.46 -16.19 16.33
N HIS A 155 6.10 -17.07 17.27
CA HIS A 155 4.74 -17.62 17.39
C HIS A 155 4.43 -18.03 18.83
N PHE A 156 3.13 -18.22 19.11
CA PHE A 156 2.67 -18.79 20.38
C PHE A 156 1.84 -20.05 20.11
N GLY A 157 2.44 -21.22 20.39
CA GLY A 157 1.90 -22.54 20.05
C GLY A 157 2.21 -22.93 18.61
N GLN A 158 2.00 -24.20 18.28
CA GLN A 158 2.30 -24.77 16.97
C GLN A 158 1.59 -26.11 16.74
N THR A 159 1.47 -26.52 15.47
CA THR A 159 1.09 -27.88 15.11
C THR A 159 2.33 -28.79 15.08
N LYS A 160 2.13 -30.11 15.23
CA LYS A 160 3.25 -31.07 15.11
C LYS A 160 3.95 -30.99 13.75
N TYR A 161 3.24 -30.60 12.69
CA TYR A 161 3.81 -30.44 11.35
C TYR A 161 4.70 -29.19 11.21
N ALA A 162 4.52 -28.19 12.07
CA ALA A 162 5.40 -27.02 12.10
C ALA A 162 6.69 -27.28 12.90
N ILE A 163 6.70 -28.29 13.78
CA ILE A 163 7.90 -28.71 14.54
C ILE A 163 8.89 -29.42 13.64
N SER A 164 8.41 -30.16 12.64
CA SER A 164 9.25 -31.01 11.77
C SER A 164 9.88 -30.25 10.60
N LYS A 165 9.65 -28.95 10.48
CA LYS A 165 10.27 -28.05 9.51
C LYS A 165 11.46 -27.34 10.10
#